data_48e3530388454915cc10794e43488146
#
_entry.id   48e3530388454915cc10794e43488146
#
_cell.length_a   1.000
_cell.length_b   1.000
_cell.length_c   1.000
_cell.angle_alpha   90.00
_cell.angle_beta   90.00
_cell.angle_gamma   90.00
#
_symmetry.space_group_name_H-M   'P 1'
#
loop_
_entity.id
_entity.type
_entity.pdbx_description
1 polymer ?
#
loop_
_entity_poly.entity_id
_entity_poly.type
_entity_poly.pdbx_seq_one_letter_code
_entity_poly.pdbx_strand_id
1 'polypeptide(L)'
;MSISPKKLPEINCDLGEGISGEDSIFPLIDAASVACGGHFGTDETILATLELSQEFGKKAGAHPSYPDKENFGRVSLKITQSELKNSLEKQIEAFLKIADSLGISMDHIKFHGALYNEAAKDAVLADFLTDFLLTNWPSVPVFVPPHSFMEEFAIKKGLPYRLEIFGDRAYLDTYQLAPRSMEG
;
A
#
# COMPACT_ATOMS: atom_id res chain seq x y z
N MET A 1 -17.02 -2.57 35.41
CA MET A 1 -16.79 -2.08 34.05
C MET A 1 -15.64 -2.88 33.47
N SER A 2 -15.92 -3.78 32.53
CA SER A 2 -14.86 -4.55 31.82
C SER A 2 -14.15 -3.60 30.86
N ILE A 3 -12.89 -3.30 31.14
CA ILE A 3 -12.05 -2.55 30.19
C ILE A 3 -11.71 -3.55 29.08
N SER A 4 -12.33 -3.39 27.90
CA SER A 4 -11.87 -4.11 26.71
C SER A 4 -10.37 -3.87 26.53
N PRO A 5 -9.57 -4.92 26.28
CA PRO A 5 -8.15 -4.74 26.03
C PRO A 5 -7.98 -3.76 24.86
N LYS A 6 -7.17 -2.71 25.06
CA LYS A 6 -6.81 -1.80 23.96
C LYS A 6 -6.18 -2.63 22.85
N LYS A 7 -6.82 -2.65 21.69
CA LYS A 7 -6.23 -3.28 20.50
C LYS A 7 -4.95 -2.51 20.18
N LEU A 8 -3.82 -3.19 20.18
CA LEU A 8 -2.55 -2.61 19.77
C LEU A 8 -2.64 -2.21 18.27
N PRO A 9 -1.93 -1.16 17.87
CA PRO A 9 -1.81 -0.84 16.46
C PRO A 9 -1.19 -2.01 15.69
N GLU A 10 -1.66 -2.24 14.47
CA GLU A 10 -1.11 -3.23 13.54
C GLU A 10 0.14 -2.62 12.88
N ILE A 11 1.22 -3.40 12.82
CA ILE A 11 2.47 -3.00 12.17
C ILE A 11 2.48 -3.57 10.75
N ASN A 12 2.54 -2.71 9.76
CA ASN A 12 2.76 -3.14 8.38
C ASN A 12 4.13 -2.66 7.87
N CYS A 13 4.67 -3.40 6.88
CA CYS A 13 5.93 -3.06 6.24
C CYS A 13 5.83 -3.27 4.74
N ASP A 14 6.47 -2.38 3.97
CA ASP A 14 6.65 -2.52 2.54
C ASP A 14 7.76 -3.54 2.31
N LEU A 15 7.47 -4.60 1.55
CA LEU A 15 8.34 -5.77 1.36
C LEU A 15 8.32 -6.25 -0.10
N GLY A 16 9.24 -7.14 -0.44
CA GLY A 16 9.41 -7.59 -1.83
C GLY A 16 10.08 -6.53 -2.70
N GLU A 17 10.78 -5.59 -2.07
CA GLU A 17 11.46 -4.46 -2.72
C GLU A 17 12.94 -4.76 -3.03
N GLY A 18 13.41 -6.00 -2.79
CA GLY A 18 14.76 -6.44 -3.07
C GLY A 18 15.79 -5.92 -2.08
N ILE A 19 15.36 -5.54 -0.90
CA ILE A 19 16.25 -5.07 0.18
C ILE A 19 16.81 -6.29 0.92
N SER A 20 18.11 -6.31 1.15
CA SER A 20 18.76 -7.40 1.90
C SER A 20 18.22 -7.49 3.32
N GLY A 21 17.85 -8.69 3.76
CA GLY A 21 17.39 -8.94 5.14
C GLY A 21 15.91 -8.71 5.38
N GLU A 22 15.08 -8.57 4.34
CA GLU A 22 13.63 -8.45 4.48
C GLU A 22 13.00 -9.63 5.25
N ASP A 23 13.56 -10.82 5.12
CA ASP A 23 13.13 -12.03 5.84
C ASP A 23 13.17 -11.86 7.37
N SER A 24 14.15 -11.09 7.88
CA SER A 24 14.29 -10.83 9.31
C SER A 24 13.20 -9.90 9.89
N ILE A 25 12.43 -9.23 9.03
CA ILE A 25 11.36 -8.30 9.43
C ILE A 25 10.05 -9.05 9.71
N PHE A 26 9.81 -10.18 9.06
CA PHE A 26 8.54 -10.91 9.17
C PHE A 26 8.11 -11.25 10.61
N PRO A 27 8.99 -11.65 11.54
CA PRO A 27 8.59 -11.87 12.93
C PRO A 27 8.03 -10.61 13.63
N LEU A 28 8.39 -9.42 13.16
CA LEU A 28 8.12 -8.13 13.82
C LEU A 28 6.86 -7.41 13.30
N ILE A 29 6.30 -7.85 12.18
CA ILE A 29 5.16 -7.21 11.53
C ILE A 29 3.87 -8.03 11.69
N ASP A 30 2.74 -7.42 11.38
CA ASP A 30 1.42 -8.07 11.29
C ASP A 30 0.97 -8.22 9.84
N ALA A 31 1.43 -7.33 8.95
CA ALA A 31 1.03 -7.30 7.55
C ALA A 31 2.20 -6.89 6.64
N ALA A 32 2.31 -7.54 5.48
CA ALA A 32 3.25 -7.23 4.41
C ALA A 32 2.53 -6.53 3.27
N SER A 33 2.99 -5.33 2.87
CA SER A 33 2.59 -4.65 1.65
C SER A 33 3.58 -5.03 0.55
N VAL A 34 3.16 -5.90 -0.37
CA VAL A 34 4.07 -6.60 -1.32
C VAL A 34 4.21 -5.81 -2.62
N ALA A 35 5.44 -5.38 -2.95
CA ALA A 35 5.76 -4.72 -4.21
C ALA A 35 5.38 -5.61 -5.40
N CYS A 36 4.59 -5.09 -6.32
CA CYS A 36 3.94 -5.89 -7.37
C CYS A 36 4.20 -5.40 -8.80
N GLY A 37 5.38 -4.83 -9.06
CA GLY A 37 5.90 -4.60 -10.41
C GLY A 37 5.93 -3.15 -10.88
N GLY A 38 5.35 -2.20 -10.15
CA GLY A 38 5.36 -0.78 -10.54
C GLY A 38 6.71 -0.13 -10.29
N HIS A 39 7.08 0.00 -9.04
CA HIS A 39 8.38 0.53 -8.61
C HIS A 39 9.43 -0.56 -8.46
N PHE A 40 8.99 -1.73 -8.01
CA PHE A 40 9.79 -2.95 -7.86
C PHE A 40 8.87 -4.18 -7.96
N GLY A 41 9.48 -5.35 -8.03
CA GLY A 41 8.78 -6.63 -8.00
C GLY A 41 8.73 -7.33 -9.36
N THR A 42 8.86 -8.65 -9.27
CA THR A 42 8.66 -9.65 -10.34
C THR A 42 7.78 -10.77 -9.79
N ASP A 43 7.33 -11.69 -10.64
CA ASP A 43 6.56 -12.86 -10.18
C ASP A 43 7.35 -13.65 -9.11
N GLU A 44 8.68 -13.74 -9.24
CA GLU A 44 9.56 -14.45 -8.28
C GLU A 44 9.64 -13.74 -6.92
N THR A 45 9.78 -12.41 -6.91
CA THR A 45 9.86 -11.67 -5.65
C THR A 45 8.51 -11.63 -4.94
N ILE A 46 7.40 -11.50 -5.67
CA ILE A 46 6.05 -11.59 -5.13
C ILE A 46 5.85 -12.97 -4.49
N LEU A 47 6.20 -14.05 -5.21
CA LEU A 47 6.08 -15.41 -4.69
C LEU A 47 6.87 -15.59 -3.40
N ALA A 48 8.16 -15.24 -3.39
CA ALA A 48 9.01 -15.38 -2.21
C ALA A 48 8.47 -14.60 -0.99
N THR A 49 7.98 -13.38 -1.20
CA THR A 49 7.42 -12.55 -0.12
C THR A 49 6.10 -13.12 0.40
N LEU A 50 5.26 -13.69 -0.47
CA LEU A 50 4.00 -14.34 -0.07
C LEU A 50 4.25 -15.67 0.65
N GLU A 51 5.24 -16.46 0.23
CA GLU A 51 5.65 -17.67 0.95
C GLU A 51 6.13 -17.37 2.36
N LEU A 52 6.96 -16.32 2.54
CA LEU A 52 7.36 -15.84 3.87
C LEU A 52 6.16 -15.35 4.68
N SER A 53 5.23 -14.61 4.06
CA SER A 53 4.00 -14.18 4.73
C SER A 53 3.20 -15.37 5.25
N GLN A 54 3.09 -16.44 4.48
CA GLN A 54 2.41 -17.67 4.86
C GLN A 54 3.16 -18.42 5.96
N GLU A 55 4.47 -18.56 5.84
CA GLU A 55 5.34 -19.22 6.83
C GLU A 55 5.21 -18.57 8.21
N PHE A 56 5.25 -17.23 8.26
CA PHE A 56 5.15 -16.46 9.50
C PHE A 56 3.71 -16.14 9.91
N GLY A 57 2.70 -16.61 9.17
CA GLY A 57 1.28 -16.36 9.47
C GLY A 57 0.89 -14.88 9.40
N LYS A 58 1.50 -14.12 8.48
CA LYS A 58 1.26 -12.69 8.31
C LYS A 58 0.23 -12.41 7.22
N LYS A 59 -0.50 -11.31 7.38
CA LYS A 59 -1.36 -10.80 6.33
C LYS A 59 -0.51 -10.28 5.16
N ALA A 60 -1.04 -10.35 3.94
CA ALA A 60 -0.37 -9.81 2.76
C ALA A 60 -1.34 -8.99 1.92
N GLY A 61 -0.87 -7.88 1.40
CA GLY A 61 -1.61 -6.99 0.52
C GLY A 61 -0.76 -6.49 -0.66
N ALA A 62 -1.43 -5.99 -1.69
CA ALA A 62 -0.77 -5.45 -2.87
C ALA A 62 -0.22 -4.04 -2.60
N HIS A 63 1.00 -3.76 -3.09
CA HIS A 63 1.68 -2.48 -2.96
C HIS A 63 1.96 -1.82 -4.31
N PRO A 64 0.89 -1.42 -5.06
CA PRO A 64 1.04 -0.83 -6.38
C PRO A 64 1.50 0.63 -6.32
N SER A 65 2.17 1.05 -7.39
CA SER A 65 2.78 2.38 -7.51
C SER A 65 2.60 2.98 -8.90
N TYR A 66 3.10 4.20 -9.09
CA TYR A 66 3.44 4.65 -10.43
C TYR A 66 4.39 3.66 -11.10
N PRO A 67 4.26 3.41 -12.43
CA PRO A 67 5.17 2.51 -13.18
C PRO A 67 6.51 3.19 -13.45
N ASP A 68 7.30 3.37 -12.40
CA ASP A 68 8.59 4.07 -12.42
C ASP A 68 9.64 3.31 -11.61
N LYS A 69 10.23 2.30 -12.24
CA LYS A 69 11.30 1.50 -11.62
C LYS A 69 12.59 2.30 -11.43
N GLU A 70 12.85 3.25 -12.32
CA GLU A 70 14.08 4.05 -12.30
C GLU A 70 14.18 4.91 -11.05
N ASN A 71 13.08 5.55 -10.65
CA ASN A 71 13.02 6.38 -9.45
C ASN A 71 12.31 5.68 -8.28
N PHE A 72 12.17 4.37 -8.37
CA PHE A 72 11.54 3.57 -7.33
C PHE A 72 10.13 4.06 -6.95
N GLY A 73 9.34 4.53 -7.95
CA GLY A 73 8.00 5.06 -7.72
C GLY A 73 7.92 6.31 -6.81
N ARG A 74 9.05 6.95 -6.51
CA ARG A 74 9.14 8.08 -5.56
C ARG A 74 9.05 9.45 -6.21
N VAL A 75 8.99 9.49 -7.54
CA VAL A 75 8.83 10.73 -8.31
C VAL A 75 7.44 10.79 -8.91
N SER A 76 6.87 12.01 -8.91
CA SER A 76 5.59 12.30 -9.56
C SER A 76 5.67 11.99 -11.05
N LEU A 77 4.75 11.22 -11.57
CA LEU A 77 4.74 10.80 -12.97
C LEU A 77 3.60 11.49 -13.72
N LYS A 78 3.94 12.17 -14.83
CA LYS A 78 2.92 12.69 -15.75
C LYS A 78 2.32 11.54 -16.55
N ILE A 79 1.17 11.05 -16.09
CA ILE A 79 0.46 9.91 -16.66
C ILE A 79 -1.03 10.22 -16.73
N THR A 80 -1.73 9.74 -17.75
CA THR A 80 -3.18 9.86 -17.82
C THR A 80 -3.86 8.90 -16.84
N GLN A 81 -5.08 9.23 -16.40
CA GLN A 81 -5.86 8.32 -15.54
C GLN A 81 -6.06 6.93 -16.17
N SER A 82 -6.24 6.87 -17.50
CA SER A 82 -6.39 5.59 -18.20
C SER A 82 -5.11 4.75 -18.16
N GLU A 83 -3.95 5.36 -18.39
CA GLU A 83 -2.66 4.67 -18.31
C GLU A 83 -2.34 4.24 -16.87
N LEU A 84 -2.62 5.11 -15.90
CA LEU A 84 -2.46 4.79 -14.48
C LEU A 84 -3.34 3.62 -14.08
N LYS A 85 -4.64 3.67 -14.43
CA LYS A 85 -5.58 2.57 -14.21
C LYS A 85 -5.05 1.25 -14.74
N ASN A 86 -4.69 1.21 -16.03
CA ASN A 86 -4.18 0.00 -16.67
C ASN A 86 -2.89 -0.53 -16.01
N SER A 87 -2.04 0.37 -15.53
CA SER A 87 -0.83 -0.02 -14.81
C SER A 87 -1.14 -0.61 -13.44
N LEU A 88 -2.02 0.02 -12.67
CA LEU A 88 -2.41 -0.45 -11.33
C LEU A 88 -3.16 -1.79 -11.40
N GLU A 89 -4.05 -1.98 -12.38
CA GLU A 89 -4.73 -3.26 -12.63
C GLU A 89 -3.71 -4.38 -12.83
N LYS A 90 -2.76 -4.20 -13.75
CA LYS A 90 -1.73 -5.22 -14.02
C LYS A 90 -0.89 -5.55 -12.79
N GLN A 91 -0.55 -4.56 -11.99
CA GLN A 91 0.24 -4.76 -10.78
C GLN A 91 -0.54 -5.58 -9.74
N ILE A 92 -1.80 -5.21 -9.47
CA ILE A 92 -2.63 -5.92 -8.50
C ILE A 92 -3.00 -7.32 -9.02
N GLU A 93 -3.25 -7.48 -10.31
CA GLU A 93 -3.48 -8.79 -10.93
C GLU A 93 -2.27 -9.72 -10.83
N ALA A 94 -1.04 -9.19 -10.98
CA ALA A 94 0.19 -9.96 -10.78
C ALA A 94 0.29 -10.49 -9.34
N PHE A 95 0.00 -9.64 -8.34
CA PHE A 95 -0.10 -10.07 -6.95
C PHE A 95 -1.16 -11.14 -6.76
N LEU A 96 -2.39 -10.91 -7.23
CA LEU A 96 -3.53 -11.82 -7.05
C LEU A 96 -3.27 -13.19 -7.68
N LYS A 97 -2.73 -13.23 -8.89
CA LYS A 97 -2.38 -14.49 -9.59
C LYS A 97 -1.51 -15.40 -8.72
N ILE A 98 -0.53 -14.82 -8.04
CA ILE A 98 0.42 -15.58 -7.21
C ILE A 98 -0.21 -15.90 -5.84
N ALA A 99 -0.89 -14.94 -5.23
CA ALA A 99 -1.60 -15.12 -3.97
C ALA A 99 -2.65 -16.26 -4.06
N ASP A 100 -3.43 -16.28 -5.14
CA ASP A 100 -4.43 -17.33 -5.39
C ASP A 100 -3.79 -18.71 -5.53
N SER A 101 -2.61 -18.83 -6.16
CA SER A 101 -1.88 -20.09 -6.29
C SER A 101 -1.41 -20.66 -4.94
N LEU A 102 -1.23 -19.79 -3.94
CA LEU A 102 -0.86 -20.13 -2.58
C LEU A 102 -2.06 -20.23 -1.61
N GLY A 103 -3.27 -19.92 -2.09
CA GLY A 103 -4.47 -19.83 -1.25
C GLY A 103 -4.47 -18.66 -0.29
N ILE A 104 -3.73 -17.59 -0.61
CA ILE A 104 -3.64 -16.35 0.19
C ILE A 104 -4.67 -15.36 -0.31
N SER A 105 -5.52 -14.87 0.60
CA SER A 105 -6.44 -13.77 0.29
C SER A 105 -5.75 -12.42 0.45
N MET A 106 -5.98 -11.49 -0.49
CA MET A 106 -5.49 -10.13 -0.38
C MET A 106 -6.14 -9.40 0.80
N ASP A 107 -5.35 -9.04 1.81
CA ASP A 107 -5.83 -8.40 3.05
C ASP A 107 -6.07 -6.89 2.87
N HIS A 108 -5.26 -6.23 2.05
CA HIS A 108 -5.31 -4.78 1.83
C HIS A 108 -4.66 -4.38 0.51
N ILE A 109 -4.87 -3.11 0.15
CA ILE A 109 -4.11 -2.42 -0.88
C ILE A 109 -3.45 -1.20 -0.24
N LYS A 110 -2.18 -0.98 -0.52
CA LYS A 110 -1.42 0.20 -0.09
C LYS A 110 -0.68 0.78 -1.28
N PHE A 111 -0.98 2.00 -1.68
CA PHE A 111 -0.21 2.67 -2.72
C PHE A 111 1.20 2.99 -2.24
N HIS A 112 2.18 2.93 -3.14
CA HIS A 112 3.58 3.21 -2.81
C HIS A 112 3.98 4.63 -3.21
N GLY A 113 4.90 5.19 -2.44
CA GLY A 113 5.76 6.33 -2.82
C GLY A 113 5.02 7.59 -3.21
N ALA A 114 5.32 8.13 -4.40
CA ALA A 114 4.72 9.36 -4.88
C ALA A 114 3.20 9.24 -5.06
N LEU A 115 2.70 8.10 -5.53
CA LEU A 115 1.27 7.89 -5.72
C LEU A 115 0.49 7.99 -4.39
N TYR A 116 1.01 7.39 -3.31
CA TYR A 116 0.43 7.49 -1.98
C TYR A 116 0.37 8.95 -1.48
N ASN A 117 1.51 9.66 -1.61
CA ASN A 117 1.62 11.03 -1.13
C ASN A 117 0.79 12.03 -1.96
N GLU A 118 0.66 11.81 -3.27
CA GLU A 118 -0.15 12.65 -4.14
C GLU A 118 -1.63 12.42 -3.93
N ALA A 119 -2.06 11.18 -3.82
CA ALA A 119 -3.45 10.84 -3.52
C ALA A 119 -3.90 11.41 -2.16
N ALA A 120 -2.97 11.61 -1.22
CA ALA A 120 -3.30 12.23 0.05
C ALA A 120 -3.68 13.72 -0.07
N LYS A 121 -3.17 14.45 -1.08
CA LYS A 121 -3.29 15.91 -1.23
C LYS A 121 -3.95 16.39 -2.52
N ASP A 122 -4.26 15.48 -3.46
CA ASP A 122 -4.94 15.78 -4.71
C ASP A 122 -6.33 15.12 -4.73
N ALA A 123 -7.37 15.94 -4.63
CA ALA A 123 -8.75 15.48 -4.58
C ALA A 123 -9.19 14.77 -5.86
N VAL A 124 -8.69 15.16 -7.03
CA VAL A 124 -9.05 14.55 -8.33
C VAL A 124 -8.44 13.15 -8.43
N LEU A 125 -7.19 13.02 -8.02
CA LEU A 125 -6.50 11.73 -7.99
C LEU A 125 -7.13 10.79 -6.95
N ALA A 126 -7.42 11.28 -5.74
CA ALA A 126 -8.06 10.50 -4.69
C ALA A 126 -9.45 10.01 -5.09
N ASP A 127 -10.27 10.86 -5.70
CA ASP A 127 -11.60 10.51 -6.21
C ASP A 127 -11.51 9.39 -7.26
N PHE A 128 -10.61 9.55 -8.23
CA PHE A 128 -10.35 8.55 -9.26
C PHE A 128 -9.87 7.20 -8.69
N LEU A 129 -8.90 7.22 -7.78
CA LEU A 129 -8.36 5.99 -7.17
C LEU A 129 -9.39 5.29 -6.29
N THR A 130 -10.25 6.04 -5.59
CA THR A 130 -11.35 5.47 -4.81
C THR A 130 -12.35 4.76 -5.70
N ASP A 131 -12.77 5.36 -6.83
CA ASP A 131 -13.67 4.72 -7.80
C ASP A 131 -13.04 3.49 -8.45
N PHE A 132 -11.75 3.57 -8.75
CA PHE A 132 -10.98 2.44 -9.28
C PHE A 132 -10.99 1.25 -8.32
N LEU A 133 -10.72 1.48 -7.03
CA LEU A 133 -10.72 0.43 -6.01
C LEU A 133 -12.12 -0.14 -5.76
N LEU A 134 -13.14 0.71 -5.69
CA LEU A 134 -14.53 0.27 -5.52
C LEU A 134 -15.05 -0.56 -6.69
N THR A 135 -14.60 -0.25 -7.90
CA THR A 135 -15.01 -0.99 -9.10
C THR A 135 -14.42 -2.41 -9.13
N ASN A 136 -13.18 -2.56 -8.71
CA ASN A 136 -12.44 -3.82 -8.90
C ASN A 136 -12.35 -4.66 -7.62
N TRP A 137 -12.17 -4.02 -6.44
CA TRP A 137 -11.96 -4.70 -5.15
C TRP A 137 -12.75 -4.02 -4.01
N PRO A 138 -14.09 -3.97 -4.10
CA PRO A 138 -14.93 -3.18 -3.17
C PRO A 138 -14.88 -3.64 -1.71
N SER A 139 -14.41 -4.85 -1.45
CA SER A 139 -14.31 -5.43 -0.10
C SER A 139 -12.91 -5.33 0.50
N VAL A 140 -11.91 -4.91 -0.26
CA VAL A 140 -10.51 -4.87 0.19
C VAL A 140 -10.21 -3.48 0.74
N PRO A 141 -9.77 -3.36 2.00
CA PRO A 141 -9.43 -2.07 2.58
C PRO A 141 -8.16 -1.48 1.95
N VAL A 142 -8.16 -0.16 1.79
CA VAL A 142 -6.98 0.60 1.38
C VAL A 142 -6.33 1.25 2.61
N PHE A 143 -4.98 1.23 2.71
CA PHE A 143 -4.26 2.03 3.68
C PHE A 143 -4.17 3.48 3.22
N VAL A 144 -4.54 4.40 4.13
CA VAL A 144 -4.58 5.83 3.83
C VAL A 144 -4.01 6.65 4.98
N PRO A 145 -3.33 7.77 4.70
CA PRO A 145 -2.91 8.66 5.76
C PRO A 145 -4.12 9.39 6.35
N PRO A 146 -4.10 9.68 7.66
CA PRO A 146 -5.16 10.45 8.29
C PRO A 146 -5.23 11.88 7.72
N HIS A 147 -6.43 12.45 7.70
CA HIS A 147 -6.71 13.81 7.20
C HIS A 147 -6.36 14.02 5.71
N SER A 148 -6.41 12.97 4.92
CA SER A 148 -6.12 12.99 3.47
C SER A 148 -7.38 12.99 2.63
N PHE A 149 -7.27 13.40 1.36
CA PHE A 149 -8.36 13.23 0.41
C PHE A 149 -8.71 11.76 0.17
N MET A 150 -7.75 10.85 0.26
CA MET A 150 -8.04 9.40 0.18
C MET A 150 -8.93 8.93 1.32
N GLU A 151 -8.70 9.39 2.56
CA GLU A 151 -9.59 9.11 3.69
C GLU A 151 -10.99 9.72 3.45
N GLU A 152 -11.05 10.99 3.06
CA GLU A 152 -12.31 11.70 2.79
C GLU A 152 -13.17 10.97 1.75
N PHE A 153 -12.59 10.61 0.60
CA PHE A 153 -13.32 9.91 -0.46
C PHE A 153 -13.64 8.46 -0.10
N ALA A 154 -12.79 7.77 0.65
CA ALA A 154 -13.09 6.43 1.16
C ALA A 154 -14.33 6.47 2.07
N ILE A 155 -14.40 7.42 3.00
CA ILE A 155 -15.59 7.63 3.85
C ILE A 155 -16.82 7.96 2.98
N LYS A 156 -16.70 8.95 2.12
CA LYS A 156 -17.80 9.46 1.29
C LYS A 156 -18.42 8.41 0.38
N LYS A 157 -17.59 7.53 -0.18
CA LYS A 157 -18.00 6.51 -1.16
C LYS A 157 -18.18 5.12 -0.54
N GLY A 158 -17.85 4.93 0.74
CA GLY A 158 -18.01 3.66 1.43
C GLY A 158 -16.94 2.62 1.08
N LEU A 159 -15.74 3.04 0.63
CA LEU A 159 -14.61 2.15 0.44
C LEU A 159 -14.04 1.76 1.81
N PRO A 160 -13.83 0.46 2.10
CA PRO A 160 -13.13 0.06 3.31
C PRO A 160 -11.72 0.67 3.35
N TYR A 161 -11.33 1.19 4.51
CA TYR A 161 -9.99 1.78 4.68
C TYR A 161 -9.43 1.51 6.06
N ARG A 162 -8.10 1.62 6.17
CA ARG A 162 -7.37 1.60 7.44
C ARG A 162 -6.45 2.83 7.49
N LEU A 163 -6.49 3.53 8.62
CA LEU A 163 -5.57 4.65 8.83
C LEU A 163 -4.16 4.13 9.10
N GLU A 164 -3.18 4.77 8.48
CA GLU A 164 -1.78 4.43 8.61
C GLU A 164 -0.95 5.67 8.98
N ILE A 165 0.02 5.46 9.87
CA ILE A 165 1.07 6.43 10.16
C ILE A 165 2.44 5.75 10.03
N PHE A 166 3.43 6.49 9.55
CA PHE A 166 4.81 6.04 9.44
C PHE A 166 5.57 6.38 10.72
N GLY A 167 6.05 5.36 11.43
CA GLY A 167 6.80 5.52 12.68
C GLY A 167 8.23 6.03 12.50
N ASP A 168 8.75 5.95 11.28
CA ASP A 168 10.11 6.34 10.87
C ASP A 168 10.18 7.67 10.11
N ARG A 169 9.08 8.43 10.04
CA ARG A 169 8.95 9.65 9.27
C ARG A 169 8.48 10.82 10.12
N ALA A 170 9.03 12.01 9.83
CA ALA A 170 8.50 13.26 10.36
C ALA A 170 7.22 13.69 9.63
N TYR A 171 6.37 14.43 10.33
CA TYR A 171 5.13 15.00 9.81
C TYR A 171 5.17 16.52 9.91
N LEU A 172 4.57 17.19 8.92
CA LEU A 172 4.28 18.60 8.95
C LEU A 172 3.04 18.89 9.81
N ASP A 173 2.84 20.14 10.20
CA ASP A 173 1.62 20.59 10.92
C ASP A 173 0.32 20.31 10.13
N THR A 174 0.46 20.08 8.81
CA THR A 174 -0.63 19.68 7.90
C THR A 174 -0.94 18.18 7.91
N TYR A 175 -0.34 17.39 8.80
CA TYR A 175 -0.39 15.92 8.85
C TYR A 175 0.20 15.21 7.62
N GLN A 176 0.83 15.95 6.71
CA GLN A 176 1.54 15.39 5.57
C GLN A 176 2.95 14.95 5.96
N LEU A 177 3.45 13.91 5.30
CA LEU A 177 4.83 13.48 5.50
C LEU A 177 5.81 14.58 5.08
N ALA A 178 6.75 14.89 5.96
CA ALA A 178 7.85 15.80 5.63
C ALA A 178 8.72 15.23 4.49
N PRO A 179 9.26 16.09 3.59
CA PRO A 179 10.22 15.63 2.59
C PRO A 179 11.41 14.88 3.23
N ARG A 180 11.90 13.81 2.59
CA ARG A 180 13.04 13.03 3.12
C ARG A 180 14.34 13.82 3.25
N SER A 181 14.43 15.01 2.63
CA SER A 181 15.57 15.94 2.75
C SER A 181 15.52 16.79 4.02
N MET A 182 14.42 16.79 4.77
CA MET A 182 14.33 17.48 6.05
C MET A 182 14.78 16.49 7.14
N GLU A 183 15.87 16.84 7.82
CA GLU A 183 16.27 16.13 9.05
C GLU A 183 15.16 16.31 10.09
N GLY A 184 14.70 15.17 10.64
CA GLY A 184 13.75 15.13 11.74
C GLY A 184 14.48 15.19 13.08
#